data_b0627338bf325a9186a0d19c19338d1d
#
_entry.id   b0627338bf325a9186a0d19c19338d1d
#
_cell.length_a   1.000
_cell.length_b   1.000
_cell.length_c   1.000
_cell.angle_alpha   90.00
_cell.angle_beta   90.00
_cell.angle_gamma   90.00
#
_symmetry.space_group_name_H-M   'P 1'
#
loop_
_entity.id
_entity.type
_entity.pdbx_description
1 polymer ?
#
loop_
_entity_poly.entity_id
_entity_poly.type
_entity_poly.pdbx_seq_one_letter_code
_entity_poly.pdbx_strand_id
1 'polypeptide(L)'
;IWHDDTSGILLLEALYQAANRGVRVRLLLDDNGVPGLDGFMAALNAHENFEIRLFNPSTIRSPKLLGYTFDFFRMNRRMHNKSLIVDGSVAIIGGRNIGDEYFEVGGDNFYADMDVLAPGTIVPETASVFDQYWNSQSVFEAEMILQAAGDMSGFEERALDIRNGDDAIEFLQDVNDSASEYANGNTQLEWTDVQLVADDPVKGIGIATREQLMITRLGEILGGVETRLDLVSAYFVPGDEGTAWFSKLAESGIDVRILTNALNTTDVLMVHAGYT
;
A
#
# COMPACT_ATOMS: atom_id res chain seq x y z
N ILE A 1 1.01 -0.69 4.87
CA ILE A 1 1.20 -0.08 6.20
C ILE A 1 0.19 1.04 6.36
N TRP A 2 -0.35 1.22 7.59
CA TRP A 2 -1.26 2.29 7.96
C TRP A 2 -0.96 2.70 9.40
N HIS A 3 -0.60 3.97 9.60
CA HIS A 3 -0.18 4.47 10.91
C HIS A 3 -1.32 5.17 11.66
N ASP A 4 -1.23 5.19 12.99
CA ASP A 4 -2.05 6.04 13.87
C ASP A 4 -1.38 7.41 13.99
N ASP A 5 -1.48 8.18 12.92
CA ASP A 5 -0.93 9.52 12.78
C ASP A 5 -1.92 10.46 12.07
N THR A 6 -1.50 11.65 11.70
CA THR A 6 -2.39 12.67 11.13
C THR A 6 -3.04 12.18 9.83
N SER A 7 -2.23 11.77 8.85
CA SER A 7 -2.73 11.31 7.55
C SER A 7 -3.56 10.03 7.67
N GLY A 8 -3.11 9.10 8.51
CA GLY A 8 -3.80 7.82 8.73
C GLY A 8 -5.19 7.96 9.34
N ILE A 9 -5.32 8.78 10.38
CA ILE A 9 -6.61 9.01 11.06
C ILE A 9 -7.56 9.84 10.18
N LEU A 10 -7.06 10.90 9.53
CA LEU A 10 -7.88 11.71 8.62
C LEU A 10 -8.44 10.89 7.46
N LEU A 11 -7.66 9.96 6.90
CA LEU A 11 -8.15 9.09 5.84
C LEU A 11 -9.16 8.05 6.36
N LEU A 12 -8.96 7.46 7.54
CA LEU A 12 -9.97 6.58 8.18
C LEU A 12 -11.27 7.35 8.43
N GLU A 13 -11.18 8.57 8.92
CA GLU A 13 -12.34 9.42 9.13
C GLU A 13 -13.06 9.75 7.81
N ALA A 14 -12.34 10.08 6.75
CA ALA A 14 -12.93 10.33 5.44
C ALA A 14 -13.69 9.10 4.90
N LEU A 15 -13.12 7.90 5.06
CA LEU A 15 -13.75 6.63 4.71
C LEU A 15 -15.00 6.36 5.58
N TYR A 16 -14.92 6.62 6.89
CA TYR A 16 -16.07 6.51 7.80
C TYR A 16 -17.20 7.48 7.42
N GLN A 17 -16.86 8.73 7.09
CA GLN A 17 -17.84 9.68 6.61
C GLN A 17 -18.47 9.27 5.26
N ALA A 18 -17.72 8.61 4.39
CA ALA A 18 -18.28 8.01 3.18
C ALA A 18 -19.28 6.90 3.52
N ALA A 19 -18.94 6.01 4.46
CA ALA A 19 -19.83 4.95 4.93
C ALA A 19 -21.12 5.50 5.53
N ASN A 20 -21.05 6.58 6.32
CA ASN A 20 -22.21 7.30 6.87
C ASN A 20 -23.13 7.89 5.79
N ARG A 21 -22.56 8.20 4.60
CA ARG A 21 -23.38 8.63 3.43
C ARG A 21 -23.95 7.47 2.61
N GLY A 22 -23.74 6.21 3.05
CA GLY A 22 -24.21 5.01 2.38
C GLY A 22 -23.25 4.42 1.36
N VAL A 23 -22.00 4.89 1.29
CA VAL A 23 -20.97 4.30 0.44
C VAL A 23 -20.46 3.00 1.09
N ARG A 24 -20.43 1.92 0.33
CA ARG A 24 -19.82 0.66 0.80
C ARG A 24 -18.32 0.77 0.78
N VAL A 25 -17.68 0.72 1.94
CA VAL A 25 -16.23 0.74 2.12
C VAL A 25 -15.72 -0.68 2.40
N ARG A 26 -14.76 -1.14 1.61
CA ARG A 26 -14.01 -2.37 1.85
C ARG A 26 -12.55 -2.04 2.07
N LEU A 27 -12.03 -2.31 3.26
CA LEU A 27 -10.66 -2.00 3.64
C LEU A 27 -9.88 -3.30 3.91
N LEU A 28 -8.90 -3.60 3.06
CA LEU A 28 -8.02 -4.74 3.19
C LEU A 28 -6.64 -4.28 3.68
N LEU A 29 -6.23 -4.75 4.85
CA LEU A 29 -5.00 -4.34 5.50
C LEU A 29 -4.07 -5.53 5.74
N ASP A 30 -2.77 -5.31 5.59
CA ASP A 30 -1.77 -6.25 6.10
C ASP A 30 -1.66 -6.07 7.63
N ASP A 31 -1.91 -7.13 8.38
CA ASP A 31 -2.00 -7.06 9.85
C ASP A 31 -0.73 -6.54 10.54
N ASN A 32 0.43 -6.81 9.98
CA ASN A 32 1.69 -6.31 10.54
C ASN A 32 1.89 -4.81 10.31
N GLY A 33 1.16 -4.25 9.35
CA GLY A 33 1.28 -2.85 8.97
C GLY A 33 0.33 -1.91 9.70
N VAL A 34 -0.41 -2.37 10.73
CA VAL A 34 -1.46 -1.59 11.41
C VAL A 34 -1.33 -1.64 12.94
N PRO A 35 -0.16 -1.28 13.50
CA PRO A 35 0.03 -1.32 14.95
C PRO A 35 -0.86 -0.29 15.66
N GLY A 36 -1.49 -0.69 16.77
CA GLY A 36 -2.28 0.23 17.61
C GLY A 36 -3.73 0.46 17.17
N LEU A 37 -4.11 0.08 15.95
CA LEU A 37 -5.42 0.40 15.37
C LEU A 37 -6.53 -0.63 15.68
N ASP A 38 -6.27 -1.68 16.45
CA ASP A 38 -7.24 -2.77 16.69
C ASP A 38 -8.60 -2.26 17.19
N GLY A 39 -8.62 -1.32 18.15
CA GLY A 39 -9.85 -0.76 18.71
C GLY A 39 -10.63 0.08 17.68
N PHE A 40 -9.95 0.90 16.91
CA PHE A 40 -10.54 1.72 15.85
C PHE A 40 -11.05 0.86 14.69
N MET A 41 -10.25 -0.13 14.26
CA MET A 41 -10.69 -1.08 13.24
C MET A 41 -11.95 -1.85 13.68
N ALA A 42 -12.01 -2.31 14.94
CA ALA A 42 -13.18 -3.00 15.46
C ALA A 42 -14.42 -2.08 15.50
N ALA A 43 -14.23 -0.81 15.85
CA ALA A 43 -15.31 0.18 15.85
C ALA A 43 -15.83 0.47 14.43
N LEU A 44 -14.93 0.73 13.49
CA LEU A 44 -15.28 0.99 12.09
C LEU A 44 -15.96 -0.22 11.42
N ASN A 45 -15.46 -1.44 11.69
CA ASN A 45 -16.04 -2.67 11.14
C ASN A 45 -17.45 -2.98 11.69
N ALA A 46 -17.87 -2.36 12.78
CA ALA A 46 -19.23 -2.48 13.31
C ALA A 46 -20.26 -1.63 12.52
N HIS A 47 -19.82 -0.76 11.62
CA HIS A 47 -20.70 0.04 10.78
C HIS A 47 -21.18 -0.77 9.57
N GLU A 48 -22.48 -0.74 9.26
CA GLU A 48 -23.13 -1.58 8.22
C GLU A 48 -22.51 -1.45 6.81
N ASN A 49 -21.94 -0.29 6.49
CA ASN A 49 -21.32 0.00 5.20
C ASN A 49 -19.78 -0.05 5.22
N PHE A 50 -19.18 -0.53 6.31
CA PHE A 50 -17.71 -0.56 6.45
C PHE A 50 -17.25 -1.98 6.79
N GLU A 51 -16.52 -2.63 5.89
CA GLU A 51 -16.02 -4.00 6.08
C GLU A 51 -14.48 -3.99 6.04
N ILE A 52 -13.87 -4.52 7.11
CA ILE A 52 -12.41 -4.64 7.23
C ILE A 52 -12.02 -6.11 7.19
N ARG A 53 -10.98 -6.40 6.40
CA ARG A 53 -10.31 -7.70 6.41
C ARG A 53 -8.82 -7.56 6.62
N LEU A 54 -8.22 -8.56 7.24
CA LEU A 54 -6.80 -8.60 7.57
C LEU A 54 -6.09 -9.71 6.80
N PHE A 55 -4.99 -9.36 6.13
CA PHE A 55 -4.14 -10.31 5.42
C PHE A 55 -3.09 -10.89 6.36
N ASN A 56 -2.96 -12.23 6.38
CA ASN A 56 -2.04 -12.99 7.21
C ASN A 56 -1.98 -12.54 8.68
N PRO A 57 -3.14 -12.38 9.36
CA PRO A 57 -3.16 -11.84 10.71
C PRO A 57 -2.51 -12.74 11.73
N SER A 58 -1.91 -12.12 12.76
CA SER A 58 -1.53 -12.82 13.98
C SER A 58 -2.76 -13.19 14.78
N THR A 59 -2.86 -14.45 15.20
CA THR A 59 -3.88 -14.90 16.15
C THR A 59 -3.57 -14.47 17.59
N ILE A 60 -2.31 -14.13 17.88
CA ILE A 60 -1.87 -13.58 19.17
C ILE A 60 -1.79 -12.06 19.01
N ARG A 61 -2.77 -11.34 19.59
CA ARG A 61 -2.86 -9.89 19.44
C ARG A 61 -1.94 -9.13 20.39
N SER A 62 -1.69 -9.64 21.59
CA SER A 62 -0.86 -8.95 22.57
C SER A 62 -0.04 -9.94 23.41
N PRO A 63 1.30 -9.87 23.38
CA PRO A 63 2.10 -9.11 22.41
C PRO A 63 2.19 -9.85 21.06
N LYS A 64 2.01 -9.13 19.94
CA LYS A 64 2.09 -9.70 18.59
C LYS A 64 3.41 -10.44 18.30
N LEU A 65 4.50 -10.05 18.98
CA LEU A 65 5.82 -10.68 18.84
C LEU A 65 5.79 -12.18 19.16
N LEU A 66 4.92 -12.65 20.06
CA LEU A 66 4.77 -14.08 20.33
C LEU A 66 4.19 -14.84 19.13
N GLY A 67 3.34 -14.21 18.33
CA GLY A 67 2.83 -14.80 17.10
C GLY A 67 3.95 -15.10 16.09
N TYR A 68 4.95 -14.22 16.00
CA TYR A 68 6.11 -14.44 15.12
C TYR A 68 6.97 -15.63 15.53
N THR A 69 7.09 -15.95 16.81
CA THR A 69 7.90 -17.09 17.25
C THR A 69 7.30 -18.44 16.85
N PHE A 70 5.98 -18.52 16.68
CA PHE A 70 5.28 -19.77 16.35
C PHE A 70 4.91 -19.88 14.87
N ASP A 71 4.80 -18.76 14.14
CA ASP A 71 4.30 -18.74 12.77
C ASP A 71 5.07 -17.76 11.87
N PHE A 72 6.38 -17.66 12.09
CA PHE A 72 7.26 -16.71 11.41
C PHE A 72 7.14 -16.76 9.88
N PHE A 73 7.17 -17.95 9.30
CA PHE A 73 7.16 -18.10 7.84
C PHE A 73 5.86 -17.61 7.19
N ARG A 74 4.71 -17.81 7.82
CA ARG A 74 3.43 -17.30 7.30
C ARG A 74 3.33 -15.80 7.51
N MET A 75 3.60 -15.33 8.73
CA MET A 75 3.49 -13.93 9.08
C MET A 75 4.49 -13.04 8.33
N ASN A 76 5.59 -13.62 7.82
CA ASN A 76 6.57 -12.89 7.01
C ASN A 76 6.19 -12.79 5.53
N ARG A 77 5.12 -13.48 5.10
CA ARG A 77 4.57 -13.32 3.75
C ARG A 77 3.57 -12.18 3.76
N ARG A 78 4.02 -11.02 3.30
CA ARG A 78 3.31 -9.74 3.42
C ARG A 78 2.56 -9.38 2.14
N MET A 79 1.48 -8.63 2.32
CA MET A 79 0.81 -7.94 1.22
C MET A 79 1.41 -6.53 1.08
N HIS A 80 1.95 -6.24 -0.10
CA HIS A 80 2.57 -4.95 -0.39
C HIS A 80 1.77 -4.09 -1.38
N ASN A 81 0.66 -4.61 -1.89
CA ASN A 81 -0.21 -3.89 -2.81
C ASN A 81 -0.81 -2.66 -2.13
N LYS A 82 -0.80 -1.53 -2.82
CA LYS A 82 -1.44 -0.28 -2.39
C LYS A 82 -2.31 0.21 -3.53
N SER A 83 -3.60 0.25 -3.28
CA SER A 83 -4.57 0.76 -4.24
C SER A 83 -5.79 1.32 -3.52
N LEU A 84 -6.37 2.36 -4.10
CA LEU A 84 -7.68 2.88 -3.76
C LEU A 84 -8.52 2.88 -5.04
N ILE A 85 -9.70 2.26 -4.99
CA ILE A 85 -10.61 2.17 -6.14
C ILE A 85 -11.93 2.81 -5.75
N VAL A 86 -12.37 3.77 -6.53
CA VAL A 86 -13.61 4.51 -6.27
C VAL A 86 -14.61 4.26 -7.39
N ASP A 87 -15.76 3.68 -7.02
CA ASP A 87 -16.94 3.44 -7.87
C ASP A 87 -16.64 2.74 -9.21
N GLY A 88 -15.55 1.97 -9.30
CA GLY A 88 -15.13 1.33 -10.55
C GLY A 88 -14.76 2.32 -11.67
N SER A 89 -14.56 3.58 -11.34
CA SER A 89 -14.33 4.68 -12.29
C SER A 89 -12.91 5.19 -12.28
N VAL A 90 -12.27 5.19 -11.11
CA VAL A 90 -10.90 5.64 -10.92
C VAL A 90 -10.17 4.74 -9.94
N ALA A 91 -8.88 4.55 -10.18
CA ALA A 91 -7.98 3.88 -9.25
C ALA A 91 -6.76 4.75 -8.95
N ILE A 92 -6.28 4.72 -7.71
CA ILE A 92 -4.95 5.18 -7.33
C ILE A 92 -4.14 3.93 -7.02
N ILE A 93 -2.98 3.80 -7.67
CA ILE A 93 -2.11 2.64 -7.56
C ILE A 93 -0.69 3.13 -7.36
N GLY A 94 0.01 2.63 -6.34
CA GLY A 94 1.39 3.08 -6.12
C GLY A 94 2.15 2.38 -5.02
N GLY A 95 3.22 3.02 -4.57
CA GLY A 95 4.10 2.54 -3.52
C GLY A 95 3.79 3.10 -2.14
N ARG A 96 3.04 4.19 -2.07
CA ARG A 96 2.80 4.97 -0.86
C ARG A 96 2.04 4.18 0.21
N ASN A 97 2.63 4.08 1.39
CA ASN A 97 1.90 3.65 2.59
C ASN A 97 1.09 4.82 3.16
N ILE A 98 0.23 4.55 4.12
CA ILE A 98 -0.53 5.59 4.83
C ILE A 98 0.21 5.90 6.13
N GLY A 99 0.82 7.08 6.17
CA GLY A 99 1.61 7.61 7.28
C GLY A 99 2.16 8.99 6.93
N ASP A 100 2.33 9.84 7.93
CA ASP A 100 2.69 11.25 7.78
C ASP A 100 3.97 11.44 6.97
N GLU A 101 4.94 10.54 7.10
CA GLU A 101 6.21 10.56 6.36
C GLU A 101 6.04 10.35 4.84
N TYR A 102 4.91 9.79 4.40
CA TYR A 102 4.59 9.62 2.97
C TYR A 102 3.75 10.75 2.38
N PHE A 103 3.14 11.58 3.24
CA PHE A 103 2.23 12.66 2.83
C PHE A 103 2.78 14.05 3.17
N GLU A 104 4.04 14.14 3.57
CA GLU A 104 4.70 15.40 3.93
C GLU A 104 3.98 16.15 5.05
N VAL A 105 3.41 15.41 6.02
CA VAL A 105 2.68 15.95 7.16
C VAL A 105 3.61 16.04 8.37
N GLY A 106 3.87 17.26 8.84
CA GLY A 106 4.71 17.53 10.01
C GLY A 106 6.14 17.00 9.85
N GLY A 107 7.12 17.52 10.51
CA GLY A 107 8.48 16.99 10.49
C GLY A 107 9.33 17.36 9.26
N ASP A 108 10.59 16.88 9.24
CA ASP A 108 11.59 17.24 8.22
C ASP A 108 12.05 16.06 7.36
N ASN A 109 11.56 14.83 7.60
CA ASN A 109 12.00 13.63 6.91
C ASN A 109 10.83 12.93 6.23
N PHE A 110 10.81 12.99 4.91
CA PHE A 110 9.76 12.39 4.11
C PHE A 110 10.30 11.32 3.16
N TYR A 111 9.45 10.35 2.84
CA TYR A 111 9.73 9.35 1.82
C TYR A 111 9.20 9.84 0.47
N ALA A 112 10.07 9.95 -0.52
CA ALA A 112 9.65 10.15 -1.89
C ALA A 112 9.05 8.86 -2.44
N ASP A 113 7.77 8.88 -2.75
CA ASP A 113 7.05 7.76 -3.34
C ASP A 113 6.19 8.25 -4.52
N MET A 114 5.74 7.32 -5.35
CA MET A 114 4.96 7.64 -6.54
C MET A 114 3.67 6.83 -6.58
N ASP A 115 2.56 7.55 -6.80
CA ASP A 115 1.27 6.95 -7.10
C ASP A 115 0.76 7.45 -8.45
N VAL A 116 -0.06 6.64 -9.08
CA VAL A 116 -0.70 6.94 -10.36
C VAL A 116 -2.20 7.00 -10.15
N LEU A 117 -2.80 8.16 -10.45
CA LEU A 117 -4.23 8.31 -10.58
C LEU A 117 -4.63 7.87 -12.00
N ALA A 118 -5.37 6.79 -12.09
CA ALA A 118 -5.67 6.15 -13.37
C ALA A 118 -7.19 5.92 -13.54
N PRO A 119 -7.86 6.70 -14.37
CA PRO A 119 -9.18 6.34 -14.91
C PRO A 119 -9.05 5.38 -16.10
N GLY A 120 -10.12 4.69 -16.45
CA GLY A 120 -10.19 3.89 -17.68
C GLY A 120 -10.01 2.40 -17.49
N THR A 121 -9.46 1.72 -18.50
CA THR A 121 -9.43 0.25 -18.58
C THR A 121 -8.65 -0.46 -17.51
N ILE A 122 -7.69 0.21 -16.86
CA ILE A 122 -6.91 -0.34 -15.75
C ILE A 122 -7.74 -0.52 -14.46
N VAL A 123 -8.85 0.24 -14.31
CA VAL A 123 -9.66 0.22 -13.08
C VAL A 123 -10.30 -1.14 -12.84
N PRO A 124 -11.00 -1.79 -13.79
CA PRO A 124 -11.52 -3.15 -13.59
C PRO A 124 -10.43 -4.20 -13.37
N GLU A 125 -9.23 -4.03 -13.95
CA GLU A 125 -8.11 -4.93 -13.67
C GLU A 125 -7.63 -4.78 -12.22
N THR A 126 -7.49 -3.54 -11.73
CA THR A 126 -7.14 -3.26 -10.33
C THR A 126 -8.19 -3.80 -9.37
N ALA A 127 -9.48 -3.62 -9.69
CA ALA A 127 -10.58 -4.16 -8.90
C ALA A 127 -10.55 -5.69 -8.87
N SER A 128 -10.22 -6.34 -9.98
CA SER A 128 -10.06 -7.80 -10.04
C SER A 128 -8.93 -8.29 -9.14
N VAL A 129 -7.78 -7.61 -9.13
CA VAL A 129 -6.66 -7.95 -8.21
C VAL A 129 -7.09 -7.74 -6.76
N PHE A 130 -7.76 -6.63 -6.44
CA PHE A 130 -8.30 -6.40 -5.10
C PHE A 130 -9.25 -7.54 -4.67
N ASP A 131 -10.18 -7.93 -5.53
CA ASP A 131 -11.15 -9.00 -5.23
C ASP A 131 -10.49 -10.38 -5.07
N GLN A 132 -9.41 -10.66 -5.82
CA GLN A 132 -8.61 -11.89 -5.64
C GLN A 132 -7.95 -11.92 -4.26
N TYR A 133 -7.35 -10.81 -3.81
CA TYR A 133 -6.78 -10.71 -2.47
C TYR A 133 -7.86 -10.78 -1.39
N TRP A 134 -8.96 -10.03 -1.56
CA TRP A 134 -10.09 -9.98 -0.63
C TRP A 134 -10.70 -11.34 -0.33
N ASN A 135 -10.76 -12.22 -1.33
CA ASN A 135 -11.33 -13.56 -1.23
C ASN A 135 -10.28 -14.66 -1.03
N SER A 136 -9.01 -14.28 -0.81
CA SER A 136 -7.94 -15.27 -0.68
C SER A 136 -7.97 -15.98 0.68
N GLN A 137 -7.34 -17.15 0.73
CA GLN A 137 -7.21 -17.96 1.96
C GLN A 137 -6.33 -17.30 3.03
N SER A 138 -5.57 -16.28 2.69
CA SER A 138 -4.73 -15.53 3.63
C SER A 138 -5.46 -14.36 4.30
N VAL A 139 -6.73 -14.12 3.94
CA VAL A 139 -7.52 -12.99 4.41
C VAL A 139 -8.62 -13.46 5.35
N PHE A 140 -8.76 -12.76 6.46
CA PHE A 140 -9.72 -13.05 7.52
C PHE A 140 -10.55 -11.79 7.82
N GLU A 141 -11.82 -11.99 8.12
CA GLU A 141 -12.70 -10.92 8.58
C GLU A 141 -12.19 -10.35 9.91
N ALA A 142 -12.20 -9.03 10.04
CA ALA A 142 -11.63 -8.36 11.21
C ALA A 142 -12.27 -8.84 12.52
N GLU A 143 -13.57 -9.10 12.54
CA GLU A 143 -14.30 -9.60 13.71
C GLU A 143 -13.82 -10.97 14.20
N MET A 144 -13.26 -11.79 13.32
CA MET A 144 -12.70 -13.10 13.70
C MET A 144 -11.33 -12.97 14.38
N ILE A 145 -10.63 -11.87 14.16
CA ILE A 145 -9.25 -11.66 14.58
C ILE A 145 -9.15 -10.65 15.70
N LEU A 146 -9.88 -9.53 15.59
CA LEU A 146 -9.82 -8.44 16.56
C LEU A 146 -10.59 -8.82 17.83
N GLN A 147 -9.85 -8.93 18.93
CA GLN A 147 -10.42 -9.22 20.25
C GLN A 147 -10.72 -7.94 21.04
N ALA A 148 -10.29 -6.79 20.52
CA ALA A 148 -10.56 -5.50 21.14
C ALA A 148 -12.06 -5.16 21.04
N ALA A 149 -12.62 -4.59 22.08
CA ALA A 149 -13.90 -3.92 21.97
C ALA A 149 -13.74 -2.72 21.02
N GLY A 150 -14.74 -2.47 20.17
CA GLY A 150 -14.73 -1.29 19.32
C GLY A 150 -14.74 -0.02 20.15
N ASP A 151 -13.85 0.91 19.84
CA ASP A 151 -13.70 2.20 20.51
C ASP A 151 -14.04 3.35 19.55
N MET A 152 -15.33 3.50 19.24
CA MET A 152 -15.78 4.58 18.35
C MET A 152 -15.60 5.94 18.99
N SER A 153 -15.86 6.09 20.29
CA SER A 153 -15.67 7.36 20.98
C SER A 153 -14.22 7.80 21.02
N GLY A 154 -13.30 6.87 21.27
CA GLY A 154 -11.86 7.15 21.20
C GLY A 154 -11.40 7.50 19.78
N PHE A 155 -11.97 6.85 18.76
CA PHE A 155 -11.69 7.19 17.37
C PHE A 155 -12.17 8.61 17.01
N GLU A 156 -13.40 8.96 17.37
CA GLU A 156 -13.97 10.29 17.10
C GLU A 156 -13.20 11.39 17.86
N GLU A 157 -12.83 11.15 19.11
CA GLU A 157 -12.00 12.07 19.91
C GLU A 157 -10.62 12.26 19.27
N ARG A 158 -9.98 11.17 18.86
CA ARG A 158 -8.67 11.20 18.17
C ARG A 158 -8.74 11.94 16.85
N ALA A 159 -9.76 11.70 16.03
CA ALA A 159 -9.96 12.37 14.76
C ALA A 159 -10.20 13.88 14.94
N LEU A 160 -10.99 14.26 15.96
CA LEU A 160 -11.24 15.67 16.27
C LEU A 160 -9.96 16.38 16.76
N ASP A 161 -9.20 15.75 17.63
CA ASP A 161 -7.93 16.29 18.14
C ASP A 161 -6.93 16.54 17.00
N ILE A 162 -6.74 15.53 16.15
CA ILE A 162 -5.88 15.64 14.96
C ILE A 162 -6.35 16.77 14.04
N ARG A 163 -7.63 16.80 13.68
CA ARG A 163 -8.17 17.79 12.74
C ARG A 163 -7.96 19.23 13.19
N ASN A 164 -7.87 19.48 14.49
CA ASN A 164 -7.62 20.79 15.07
C ASN A 164 -6.11 21.13 15.18
N GLY A 165 -5.23 20.21 14.84
CA GLY A 165 -3.78 20.45 14.82
C GLY A 165 -3.34 21.28 13.60
N ASP A 166 -2.29 22.06 13.76
CA ASP A 166 -1.78 22.95 12.70
C ASP A 166 -1.36 22.14 11.46
N ASP A 167 -0.67 21.02 11.64
CA ASP A 167 -0.23 20.13 10.54
C ASP A 167 -1.42 19.58 9.72
N ALA A 168 -2.50 19.21 10.42
CA ALA A 168 -3.71 18.72 9.75
C ALA A 168 -4.43 19.83 8.96
N ILE A 169 -4.43 21.06 9.47
CA ILE A 169 -5.04 22.20 8.79
C ILE A 169 -4.32 22.49 7.48
N GLU A 170 -2.97 22.54 7.50
CA GLU A 170 -2.17 22.73 6.31
C GLU A 170 -2.38 21.59 5.30
N PHE A 171 -2.25 20.33 5.74
CA PHE A 171 -2.47 19.16 4.90
C PHE A 171 -3.86 19.14 4.25
N LEU A 172 -4.92 19.44 5.01
CA LEU A 172 -6.29 19.47 4.48
C LEU A 172 -6.51 20.61 3.47
N GLN A 173 -5.78 21.71 3.54
CA GLN A 173 -5.82 22.76 2.53
C GLN A 173 -5.26 22.24 1.20
N ASP A 174 -4.09 21.61 1.22
CA ASP A 174 -3.45 21.02 0.03
C ASP A 174 -4.32 19.92 -0.61
N VAL A 175 -4.93 19.07 0.22
CA VAL A 175 -5.88 18.04 -0.24
C VAL A 175 -7.10 18.67 -0.93
N ASN A 176 -7.66 19.72 -0.36
CA ASN A 176 -8.84 20.40 -0.93
C ASN A 176 -8.51 21.10 -2.25
N ASP A 177 -7.33 21.70 -2.37
CA ASP A 177 -6.87 22.36 -3.59
C ASP A 177 -6.68 21.34 -4.71
N SER A 178 -5.98 20.24 -4.42
CA SER A 178 -5.77 19.12 -5.38
C SER A 178 -7.09 18.46 -5.80
N ALA A 179 -8.00 18.21 -4.85
CA ALA A 179 -9.32 17.66 -5.14
C ALA A 179 -10.16 18.61 -6.02
N SER A 180 -10.05 19.92 -5.80
CA SER A 180 -10.73 20.94 -6.59
C SER A 180 -10.20 20.99 -8.03
N GLU A 181 -8.89 20.88 -8.23
CA GLU A 181 -8.29 20.80 -9.56
C GLU A 181 -8.81 19.59 -10.34
N TYR A 182 -8.84 18.42 -9.71
CA TYR A 182 -9.39 17.21 -10.31
C TYR A 182 -10.88 17.34 -10.64
N ALA A 183 -11.69 17.81 -9.68
CA ALA A 183 -13.13 17.97 -9.85
C ALA A 183 -13.50 18.98 -10.96
N ASN A 184 -12.68 19.99 -11.16
CA ASN A 184 -12.86 21.01 -12.22
C ASN A 184 -12.29 20.57 -13.57
N GLY A 185 -11.72 19.38 -13.69
CA GLY A 185 -11.12 18.86 -14.91
C GLY A 185 -9.83 19.58 -15.32
N ASN A 186 -9.14 20.23 -14.37
CA ASN A 186 -7.87 20.92 -14.61
C ASN A 186 -6.67 19.97 -14.52
N THR A 187 -6.85 18.76 -13.95
CA THR A 187 -5.80 17.75 -13.91
C THR A 187 -5.49 17.24 -15.30
N GLN A 188 -4.24 17.39 -15.72
CA GLN A 188 -3.79 16.86 -17.01
C GLN A 188 -3.62 15.34 -16.91
N LEU A 189 -4.32 14.61 -17.78
CA LEU A 189 -4.20 13.16 -17.90
C LEU A 189 -3.45 12.83 -19.21
N GLU A 190 -2.52 11.89 -19.11
CA GLU A 190 -1.81 11.36 -20.27
C GLU A 190 -2.45 10.04 -20.72
N TRP A 191 -2.69 9.91 -22.02
CA TRP A 191 -3.18 8.67 -22.61
C TRP A 191 -1.99 7.79 -22.99
N THR A 192 -1.87 6.66 -22.31
CA THR A 192 -0.77 5.72 -22.54
C THR A 192 -1.23 4.28 -22.32
N ASP A 193 -0.50 3.34 -22.89
CA ASP A 193 -0.70 1.93 -22.59
C ASP A 193 -0.12 1.60 -21.20
N VAL A 194 -0.93 0.99 -20.36
CA VAL A 194 -0.55 0.59 -19.02
C VAL A 194 -0.79 -0.91 -18.83
N GLN A 195 0.06 -1.54 -18.04
CA GLN A 195 -0.08 -2.94 -17.64
C GLN A 195 -0.04 -3.05 -16.13
N LEU A 196 -1.04 -3.71 -15.55
CA LEU A 196 -1.04 -4.00 -14.12
C LEU A 196 -0.32 -5.32 -13.86
N VAL A 197 0.66 -5.28 -12.96
CA VAL A 197 1.40 -6.47 -12.52
C VAL A 197 1.27 -6.59 -11.00
N ALA A 198 0.82 -7.74 -10.54
CA ALA A 198 0.68 -8.03 -9.12
C ALA A 198 1.04 -9.50 -8.85
N ASP A 199 1.48 -9.78 -7.63
CA ASP A 199 1.62 -11.16 -7.16
C ASP A 199 0.23 -11.81 -7.02
N ASP A 200 0.17 -13.11 -7.26
CA ASP A 200 -1.01 -13.90 -6.89
C ASP A 200 -1.11 -13.99 -5.35
N PRO A 201 -2.31 -13.80 -4.76
CA PRO A 201 -2.48 -13.87 -3.30
C PRO A 201 -2.13 -15.24 -2.69
N VAL A 202 -2.01 -16.30 -3.47
CA VAL A 202 -1.55 -17.63 -2.99
C VAL A 202 -0.11 -17.57 -2.42
N LYS A 203 0.65 -16.51 -2.71
CA LYS A 203 1.93 -16.27 -2.05
C LYS A 203 1.80 -16.21 -0.52
N GLY A 204 0.67 -15.72 -0.02
CA GLY A 204 0.41 -15.61 1.41
C GLY A 204 0.40 -16.95 2.15
N ILE A 205 -0.05 -18.03 1.49
CA ILE A 205 0.01 -19.40 2.02
C ILE A 205 1.29 -20.15 1.60
N GLY A 206 2.14 -19.54 0.77
CA GLY A 206 3.48 -20.04 0.43
C GLY A 206 3.53 -21.13 -0.62
N ILE A 207 2.53 -21.22 -1.48
CA ILE A 207 2.46 -22.20 -2.58
C ILE A 207 2.50 -21.56 -3.97
N ALA A 208 2.80 -20.25 -4.04
CA ALA A 208 2.90 -19.56 -5.32
C ALA A 208 4.01 -20.20 -6.19
N THR A 209 3.70 -20.43 -7.45
CA THR A 209 4.71 -20.76 -8.46
C THR A 209 5.47 -19.51 -8.91
N ARG A 210 6.58 -19.67 -9.64
CA ARG A 210 7.36 -18.52 -10.15
C ARG A 210 6.51 -17.65 -11.09
N GLU A 211 5.67 -18.25 -11.91
CA GLU A 211 4.79 -17.58 -12.88
C GLU A 211 3.70 -16.72 -12.21
N GLN A 212 3.36 -17.04 -10.96
CA GLN A 212 2.38 -16.32 -10.14
C GLN A 212 3.00 -15.13 -9.38
N LEU A 213 4.32 -14.97 -9.47
CA LEU A 213 5.02 -13.86 -8.83
C LEU A 213 5.20 -12.70 -9.80
N MET A 214 4.98 -11.49 -9.31
CA MET A 214 5.15 -10.23 -10.04
C MET A 214 6.52 -10.15 -10.72
N ILE A 215 7.58 -10.60 -10.05
CA ILE A 215 8.96 -10.49 -10.57
C ILE A 215 9.14 -11.23 -11.91
N THR A 216 8.46 -12.35 -12.12
CA THR A 216 8.52 -13.09 -13.38
C THR A 216 7.86 -12.31 -14.51
N ARG A 217 6.64 -11.79 -14.26
CA ARG A 217 5.92 -10.97 -15.25
C ARG A 217 6.65 -9.67 -15.55
N LEU A 218 7.20 -9.02 -14.52
CA LEU A 218 8.03 -7.83 -14.69
C LEU A 218 9.26 -8.13 -15.55
N GLY A 219 9.91 -9.28 -15.35
CA GLY A 219 11.03 -9.73 -16.17
C GLY A 219 10.65 -9.93 -17.65
N GLU A 220 9.44 -10.42 -17.95
CA GLU A 220 8.93 -10.55 -19.32
C GLU A 220 8.71 -9.18 -19.96
N ILE A 221 8.10 -8.22 -19.25
CA ILE A 221 7.88 -6.86 -19.73
C ILE A 221 9.20 -6.15 -19.98
N LEU A 222 10.12 -6.20 -19.02
CA LEU A 222 11.44 -5.58 -19.10
C LEU A 222 12.33 -6.24 -20.17
N GLY A 223 12.09 -7.51 -20.49
CA GLY A 223 12.78 -8.21 -21.60
C GLY A 223 12.50 -7.62 -22.98
N GLY A 224 11.44 -6.84 -23.15
CA GLY A 224 11.08 -6.11 -24.37
C GLY A 224 11.68 -4.71 -24.49
N VAL A 225 12.51 -4.28 -23.56
CA VAL A 225 13.15 -2.95 -23.60
C VAL A 225 14.18 -2.90 -24.73
N GLU A 226 14.06 -1.88 -25.60
CA GLU A 226 14.90 -1.73 -26.78
C GLU A 226 15.92 -0.60 -26.69
N THR A 227 15.62 0.48 -25.97
CA THR A 227 16.45 1.69 -25.99
C THR A 227 16.86 2.17 -24.60
N ARG A 228 15.93 2.21 -23.65
CA ARG A 228 16.19 2.79 -22.33
C ARG A 228 15.34 2.13 -21.25
N LEU A 229 15.95 1.93 -20.09
CA LEU A 229 15.32 1.48 -18.86
C LEU A 229 15.65 2.44 -17.72
N ASP A 230 14.64 3.12 -17.19
CA ASP A 230 14.75 3.87 -15.93
C ASP A 230 14.07 3.06 -14.81
N LEU A 231 14.83 2.69 -13.79
CA LEU A 231 14.35 1.95 -12.62
C LEU A 231 14.48 2.81 -11.38
N VAL A 232 13.40 3.00 -10.67
CA VAL A 232 13.38 3.65 -9.36
C VAL A 232 12.89 2.64 -8.32
N SER A 233 13.72 2.34 -7.33
CA SER A 233 13.39 1.39 -6.28
C SER A 233 14.12 1.74 -4.99
N ALA A 234 13.39 1.85 -3.89
CA ALA A 234 13.98 2.13 -2.59
C ALA A 234 15.00 1.06 -2.16
N TYR A 235 14.74 -0.19 -2.54
CA TYR A 235 15.57 -1.34 -2.20
C TYR A 235 15.95 -2.10 -3.48
N PHE A 236 17.12 -1.82 -4.00
CA PHE A 236 17.62 -2.48 -5.21
C PHE A 236 18.56 -3.65 -4.84
N VAL A 237 17.99 -4.84 -4.74
CA VAL A 237 18.72 -6.08 -4.41
C VAL A 237 18.54 -7.10 -5.55
N PRO A 238 19.24 -6.93 -6.69
CA PRO A 238 19.05 -7.77 -7.87
C PRO A 238 19.56 -9.20 -7.71
N GLY A 239 20.46 -9.44 -6.78
CA GLY A 239 21.21 -10.69 -6.68
C GLY A 239 22.06 -10.97 -7.93
N ASP A 240 22.71 -12.13 -7.99
CA ASP A 240 23.60 -12.48 -9.11
C ASP A 240 22.88 -12.56 -10.45
N GLU A 241 21.67 -13.16 -10.48
CA GLU A 241 20.88 -13.31 -11.71
C GLU A 241 20.41 -11.95 -12.24
N GLY A 242 19.90 -11.08 -11.36
CA GLY A 242 19.46 -9.73 -11.75
C GLY A 242 20.62 -8.85 -12.18
N THR A 243 21.76 -8.90 -11.49
CA THR A 243 22.97 -8.17 -11.86
C THR A 243 23.47 -8.59 -13.25
N ALA A 244 23.52 -9.88 -13.51
CA ALA A 244 23.91 -10.40 -14.82
C ALA A 244 22.91 -9.96 -15.91
N TRP A 245 21.62 -9.92 -15.60
CA TRP A 245 20.59 -9.47 -16.53
C TRP A 245 20.73 -7.98 -16.89
N PHE A 246 20.86 -7.09 -15.89
CA PHE A 246 21.06 -5.65 -16.11
C PHE A 246 22.36 -5.36 -16.88
N SER A 247 23.45 -6.08 -16.55
CA SER A 247 24.73 -5.98 -17.27
C SER A 247 24.56 -6.33 -18.74
N LYS A 248 23.84 -7.41 -19.05
CA LYS A 248 23.55 -7.84 -20.42
C LYS A 248 22.73 -6.81 -21.19
N LEU A 249 21.74 -6.15 -20.56
CA LEU A 249 21.00 -5.07 -21.18
C LEU A 249 21.94 -3.90 -21.57
N ALA A 250 22.78 -3.47 -20.63
CA ALA A 250 23.73 -2.38 -20.89
C ALA A 250 24.74 -2.75 -21.99
N GLU A 251 25.27 -3.98 -21.98
CA GLU A 251 26.17 -4.49 -23.04
C GLU A 251 25.51 -4.55 -24.43
N SER A 252 24.17 -4.74 -24.47
CA SER A 252 23.41 -4.70 -25.74
C SER A 252 23.13 -3.30 -26.24
N GLY A 253 23.57 -2.24 -25.54
CA GLY A 253 23.44 -0.85 -25.92
C GLY A 253 22.20 -0.14 -25.37
N ILE A 254 21.47 -0.75 -24.43
CA ILE A 254 20.35 -0.13 -23.74
C ILE A 254 20.87 0.82 -22.66
N ASP A 255 20.34 2.06 -22.61
CA ASP A 255 20.63 3.03 -21.55
C ASP A 255 19.91 2.61 -20.26
N VAL A 256 20.64 1.99 -19.34
CA VAL A 256 20.09 1.53 -18.05
C VAL A 256 20.43 2.52 -16.96
N ARG A 257 19.41 3.06 -16.30
CA ARG A 257 19.53 4.00 -15.18
C ARG A 257 18.80 3.48 -13.98
N ILE A 258 19.46 3.48 -12.83
CA ILE A 258 18.90 2.97 -11.58
C ILE A 258 19.05 4.04 -10.50
N LEU A 259 17.91 4.42 -9.90
CA LEU A 259 17.86 5.28 -8.71
C LEU A 259 17.43 4.42 -7.52
N THR A 260 18.25 4.36 -6.49
CA THR A 260 17.98 3.60 -5.26
C THR A 260 18.51 4.33 -4.04
N ASN A 261 18.04 3.94 -2.85
CA ASN A 261 18.50 4.53 -1.59
C ASN A 261 19.98 4.25 -1.31
N ALA A 262 20.68 5.25 -0.79
CA ALA A 262 22.01 5.09 -0.23
C ALA A 262 21.92 4.53 1.21
N LEU A 263 23.07 4.08 1.75
CA LEU A 263 23.14 3.52 3.12
C LEU A 263 22.60 4.45 4.20
N ASN A 264 22.78 5.74 4.04
CA ASN A 264 22.35 6.76 5.01
C ASN A 264 20.90 7.25 4.82
N THR A 265 20.20 6.74 3.81
CA THR A 265 18.80 7.10 3.51
C THR A 265 17.85 5.91 3.59
N THR A 266 18.36 4.69 3.86
CA THR A 266 17.52 3.50 4.01
C THR A 266 17.01 3.36 5.45
N ASP A 267 15.73 3.06 5.59
CA ASP A 267 15.07 2.71 6.85
C ASP A 267 15.36 1.26 7.29
N VAL A 268 15.81 0.39 6.38
CA VAL A 268 16.11 -1.02 6.63
C VAL A 268 17.58 -1.35 6.37
N LEU A 269 18.42 -1.14 7.39
CA LEU A 269 19.88 -1.38 7.29
C LEU A 269 20.27 -2.78 6.80
N MET A 270 19.47 -3.81 7.12
CA MET A 270 19.75 -5.19 6.70
C MET A 270 19.63 -5.41 5.19
N VAL A 271 18.82 -4.61 4.50
CA VAL A 271 18.70 -4.68 3.03
C VAL A 271 19.98 -4.24 2.35
N HIS A 272 20.73 -3.33 2.97
CA HIS A 272 22.00 -2.85 2.43
C HIS A 272 23.07 -3.97 2.30
N ALA A 273 23.01 -4.99 3.15
CA ALA A 273 23.90 -6.16 3.01
C ALA A 273 23.66 -6.94 1.69
N GLY A 274 22.54 -6.71 1.01
CA GLY A 274 22.25 -7.27 -0.31
C GLY A 274 22.78 -6.45 -1.49
N TYR A 275 23.40 -5.28 -1.24
CA TYR A 275 24.04 -4.45 -2.27
C TYR A 275 25.53 -4.84 -2.52
N THR A 276 26.10 -5.64 -1.66
CA THR A 276 27.49 -6.15 -1.72
C THR A 276 27.49 -7.63 -2.05
#